data_d6ddeba020e9734992bfc07fded4fcd4
#
_entry.id   d6ddeba020e9734992bfc07fded4fcd4
#
_cell.length_a   1.000
_cell.length_b   1.000
_cell.length_c   1.000
_cell.angle_alpha   90.00
_cell.angle_beta   90.00
_cell.angle_gamma   90.00
#
_symmetry.space_group_name_H-M   'P 1'
#
loop_
_entity.id
_entity.type
_entity.pdbx_description
1 polymer ?
#
loop_
_entity_poly.entity_id
_entity_poly.type
_entity_poly.pdbx_seq_one_letter_code
_entity_poly.pdbx_strand_id
1 'polypeptide(L)'
;MMQESNAFQNGINKEKYGREWNGSDLNNTLDFYFQCCSIEINSTQASIIAATLANGGVCPLTNERIFSNTIVKNALSLMSSCGMYDYSGEWAYTIGIPAKSGVSGIIMGIIPNVMGVAVFSPKLDELGNSSRGIQFFKELTKIYPFHIYDNILSKQDNIVSKNDIVNNHYNIYSLLVAASSGDLNSIIILESKMVDLNSFDYDKRTALHLACSEGHINVIEYLLKKKVDKNGKF
;
A
#
# COMPACT_ATOMS: atom_id res chain seq x y z
N MET A 1 -13.41 32.43 6.48
CA MET A 1 -13.52 31.02 6.94
C MET A 1 -12.56 30.70 8.10
N MET A 2 -11.22 30.62 7.97
CA MET A 2 -10.34 30.33 9.11
C MET A 2 -10.41 31.39 10.22
N GLN A 3 -10.51 32.67 9.87
CA GLN A 3 -10.67 33.77 10.83
C GLN A 3 -12.06 33.78 11.46
N GLU A 4 -13.10 33.48 10.68
CA GLU A 4 -14.50 33.41 11.11
C GLU A 4 -14.77 32.22 12.03
N SER A 5 -14.03 31.11 11.88
CA SER A 5 -14.10 29.94 12.77
C SER A 5 -13.30 30.07 14.05
N ASN A 6 -12.78 31.30 14.36
CA ASN A 6 -11.95 31.57 15.53
C ASN A 6 -10.66 30.70 15.61
N ALA A 7 -10.18 30.20 14.48
CA ALA A 7 -8.97 29.37 14.43
C ALA A 7 -7.70 30.12 14.88
N PHE A 8 -7.74 31.46 14.84
CA PHE A 8 -6.65 32.37 15.24
C PHE A 8 -7.11 33.36 16.33
N GLN A 9 -7.77 32.88 17.36
CA GLN A 9 -8.16 33.73 18.49
C GLN A 9 -6.93 34.23 19.25
N ASN A 10 -6.85 35.55 19.45
CA ASN A 10 -5.80 36.17 20.26
C ASN A 10 -5.81 35.59 21.68
N GLY A 11 -4.69 35.11 22.15
CA GLY A 11 -4.44 34.69 23.52
C GLY A 11 -4.72 33.22 23.87
N ILE A 12 -5.46 32.46 23.05
CA ILE A 12 -5.78 31.05 23.39
C ILE A 12 -4.56 30.12 23.28
N ASN A 13 -3.55 30.50 22.52
CA ASN A 13 -2.46 29.59 22.16
C ASN A 13 -1.10 29.95 22.77
N LYS A 14 -0.99 31.04 23.54
CA LYS A 14 0.28 31.46 24.12
C LYS A 14 0.83 30.43 25.09
N GLU A 15 0.00 29.89 25.97
CA GLU A 15 0.39 28.85 26.93
C GLU A 15 0.71 27.49 26.22
N LYS A 16 -0.03 27.18 25.17
CA LYS A 16 0.11 25.89 24.47
C LYS A 16 1.22 25.89 23.41
N TYR A 17 1.43 27.01 22.70
CA TYR A 17 2.36 27.11 21.57
C TYR A 17 3.47 28.15 21.76
N GLY A 18 3.53 28.81 22.90
CA GLY A 18 4.60 29.77 23.26
C GLY A 18 4.56 31.13 22.54
N ARG A 19 3.53 31.39 21.71
CA ARG A 19 3.37 32.67 20.99
C ARG A 19 1.90 33.02 20.76
N GLU A 20 1.65 34.31 20.59
CA GLU A 20 0.34 34.82 20.14
C GLU A 20 0.23 34.75 18.62
N TRP A 21 -0.92 34.32 18.13
CA TRP A 21 -1.23 34.30 16.70
C TRP A 21 -1.82 35.64 16.28
N ASN A 22 -1.42 36.18 15.13
CA ASN A 22 -1.86 37.46 14.60
C ASN A 22 -2.23 37.34 13.11
N GLY A 23 -2.62 38.45 12.47
CA GLY A 23 -3.05 38.46 11.07
C GLY A 23 -1.95 38.04 10.09
N SER A 24 -0.67 38.28 10.40
CA SER A 24 0.45 37.80 9.58
C SER A 24 0.61 36.28 9.64
N ASP A 25 0.27 35.67 10.77
CA ASP A 25 0.30 34.20 10.92
C ASP A 25 -0.80 33.53 10.07
N LEU A 26 -1.95 34.19 9.89
CA LEU A 26 -2.99 33.70 8.98
C LEU A 26 -2.50 33.65 7.55
N ASN A 27 -1.89 34.72 7.05
CA ASN A 27 -1.37 34.77 5.68
C ASN A 27 -0.25 33.75 5.46
N ASN A 28 0.71 33.68 6.37
CA ASN A 28 1.79 32.70 6.30
C ASN A 28 1.27 31.25 6.32
N THR A 29 0.24 30.99 7.12
CA THR A 29 -0.39 29.65 7.18
C THR A 29 -1.12 29.33 5.87
N LEU A 30 -1.80 30.29 5.27
CA LEU A 30 -2.47 30.14 3.97
C LEU A 30 -1.43 29.93 2.85
N ASP A 31 -0.38 30.71 2.83
CA ASP A 31 0.71 30.56 1.84
C ASP A 31 1.36 29.19 1.93
N PHE A 32 1.64 28.71 3.14
CA PHE A 32 2.15 27.35 3.35
C PHE A 32 1.15 26.28 2.89
N TYR A 33 -0.13 26.46 3.21
CA TYR A 33 -1.18 25.56 2.75
C TYR A 33 -1.25 25.52 1.22
N PHE A 34 -1.21 26.67 0.54
CA PHE A 34 -1.22 26.74 -0.90
C PHE A 34 0.02 26.10 -1.54
N GLN A 35 1.19 26.26 -0.94
CA GLN A 35 2.40 25.57 -1.38
C GLN A 35 2.23 24.04 -1.29
N CYS A 36 1.70 23.51 -0.18
CA CYS A 36 1.42 22.09 -0.02
C CYS A 36 0.40 21.59 -1.06
N CYS A 37 -0.64 22.39 -1.38
CA CYS A 37 -1.64 22.04 -2.39
C CYS A 37 -1.13 22.13 -3.83
N SER A 38 -0.01 22.84 -4.05
CA SER A 38 0.59 23.06 -5.37
C SER A 38 1.73 22.08 -5.70
N ILE A 39 1.96 21.08 -4.85
CA ILE A 39 2.97 20.05 -5.12
C ILE A 39 2.50 19.18 -6.29
N GLU A 40 3.30 19.14 -7.35
CA GLU A 40 3.07 18.30 -8.52
C GLU A 40 3.81 16.98 -8.38
N ILE A 41 3.07 15.88 -8.53
CA ILE A 41 3.60 14.51 -8.50
C ILE A 41 2.92 13.66 -9.57
N ASN A 42 3.63 12.67 -10.08
CA ASN A 42 3.03 11.64 -10.93
C ASN A 42 2.55 10.43 -10.11
N SER A 43 1.85 9.50 -10.76
CA SER A 43 1.30 8.30 -10.09
C SER A 43 2.39 7.41 -9.49
N THR A 44 3.57 7.32 -10.09
CA THR A 44 4.71 6.57 -9.57
C THR A 44 5.22 7.18 -8.25
N GLN A 45 5.41 8.51 -8.22
CA GLN A 45 5.83 9.19 -6.99
C GLN A 45 4.77 9.07 -5.88
N ALA A 46 3.49 9.19 -6.24
CA ALA A 46 2.39 9.01 -5.30
C ALA A 46 2.35 7.57 -4.74
N SER A 47 2.61 6.55 -5.56
CA SER A 47 2.68 5.16 -5.10
C SER A 47 3.86 4.90 -4.15
N ILE A 48 5.01 5.55 -4.37
CA ILE A 48 6.16 5.48 -3.46
C ILE A 48 5.83 6.11 -2.09
N ILE A 49 5.15 7.26 -2.08
CA ILE A 49 4.67 7.88 -0.84
C ILE A 49 3.71 6.94 -0.10
N ALA A 50 2.73 6.40 -0.83
CA ALA A 50 1.77 5.44 -0.27
C ALA A 50 2.47 4.18 0.27
N ALA A 51 3.43 3.62 -0.46
CA ALA A 51 4.21 2.46 -0.04
C ALA A 51 5.10 2.77 1.17
N THR A 52 5.67 3.97 1.26
CA THR A 52 6.43 4.43 2.44
C THR A 52 5.55 4.45 3.69
N LEU A 53 4.32 4.95 3.57
CA LEU A 53 3.36 4.91 4.69
C LEU A 53 2.96 3.46 5.03
N ALA A 54 2.72 2.61 4.03
CA ALA A 54 2.40 1.20 4.24
C ALA A 54 3.54 0.44 4.93
N ASN A 55 4.79 0.83 4.68
CA ASN A 55 6.01 0.25 5.24
C ASN A 55 6.45 0.96 6.54
N GLY A 56 5.53 1.53 7.31
CA GLY A 56 5.82 2.15 8.60
C GLY A 56 6.75 3.36 8.55
N GLY A 57 6.80 4.07 7.42
CA GLY A 57 7.58 5.28 7.22
C GLY A 57 8.99 5.07 6.66
N VAL A 58 9.32 3.85 6.26
CA VAL A 58 10.57 3.51 5.56
C VAL A 58 10.31 3.44 4.07
N CYS A 59 11.04 4.21 3.27
CA CYS A 59 10.93 4.18 1.81
C CYS A 59 11.39 2.81 1.28
N PRO A 60 10.54 2.08 0.53
CA PRO A 60 10.91 0.75 0.05
C PRO A 60 12.01 0.75 -1.03
N LEU A 61 12.26 1.88 -1.69
CA LEU A 61 13.28 1.99 -2.73
C LEU A 61 14.66 2.33 -2.16
N THR A 62 14.73 3.23 -1.16
CA THR A 62 16.00 3.71 -0.59
C THR A 62 16.35 3.07 0.74
N ASN A 63 15.42 2.36 1.38
CA ASN A 63 15.50 1.87 2.76
C ASN A 63 15.74 2.96 3.82
N GLU A 64 15.54 4.22 3.47
CA GLU A 64 15.64 5.33 4.39
C GLU A 64 14.35 5.50 5.18
N ARG A 65 14.46 5.80 6.48
CA ARG A 65 13.33 6.20 7.30
C ARG A 65 12.97 7.65 7.03
N ILE A 66 11.85 7.87 6.36
CA ILE A 66 11.33 9.20 6.03
C ILE A 66 10.43 9.73 7.13
N PHE A 67 9.59 8.88 7.72
CA PHE A 67 8.64 9.25 8.77
C PHE A 67 8.82 8.37 10.01
N SER A 68 8.65 8.97 11.20
CA SER A 68 8.55 8.17 12.42
C SER A 68 7.25 7.37 12.47
N ASN A 69 7.24 6.27 13.22
CA ASN A 69 6.05 5.44 13.39
C ASN A 69 4.85 6.24 13.95
N THR A 70 5.11 7.22 14.80
CA THR A 70 4.06 8.09 15.36
C THR A 70 3.42 8.95 14.27
N ILE A 71 4.22 9.52 13.37
CA ILE A 71 3.72 10.31 12.23
C ILE A 71 2.88 9.43 11.32
N VAL A 72 3.37 8.23 10.97
CA VAL A 72 2.63 7.28 10.13
C VAL A 72 1.30 6.90 10.78
N LYS A 73 1.31 6.54 12.06
CA LYS A 73 0.08 6.23 12.81
C LYS A 73 -0.93 7.36 12.73
N ASN A 74 -0.49 8.60 13.00
CA ASN A 74 -1.38 9.76 12.98
C ASN A 74 -1.92 10.04 11.56
N ALA A 75 -1.07 9.96 10.53
CA ALA A 75 -1.48 10.14 9.15
C ALA A 75 -2.52 9.09 8.72
N LEU A 76 -2.29 7.81 9.00
CA LEU A 76 -3.23 6.74 8.66
C LEU A 76 -4.55 6.86 9.43
N SER A 77 -4.51 7.32 10.69
CA SER A 77 -5.72 7.57 11.48
C SER A 77 -6.58 8.70 10.86
N LEU A 78 -5.95 9.78 10.41
CA LEU A 78 -6.63 10.86 9.72
C LEU A 78 -7.16 10.40 8.35
N MET A 79 -6.39 9.63 7.60
CA MET A 79 -6.81 9.07 6.31
C MET A 79 -8.00 8.14 6.46
N SER A 80 -8.08 7.37 7.55
CA SER A 80 -9.22 6.49 7.83
C SER A 80 -10.49 7.24 8.20
N SER A 81 -10.37 8.38 8.92
CA SER A 81 -11.53 9.10 9.46
C SER A 81 -12.10 10.16 8.51
N CYS A 82 -11.24 10.85 7.74
CA CYS A 82 -11.64 11.99 6.91
C CYS A 82 -10.86 12.13 5.59
N GLY A 83 -10.24 11.06 5.10
CA GLY A 83 -9.38 11.11 3.91
C GLY A 83 -10.14 11.24 2.59
N MET A 84 -11.44 10.91 2.55
CA MET A 84 -12.27 10.84 1.34
C MET A 84 -13.40 11.88 1.32
N TYR A 85 -13.19 13.04 1.95
CA TYR A 85 -14.20 14.08 2.10
C TYR A 85 -15.50 13.54 2.73
N ASP A 86 -16.66 13.98 2.27
CA ASP A 86 -17.96 13.50 2.79
C ASP A 86 -18.24 12.03 2.49
N TYR A 87 -17.45 11.41 1.60
CA TYR A 87 -17.51 9.98 1.30
C TYR A 87 -16.75 9.10 2.32
N SER A 88 -16.06 9.68 3.30
CA SER A 88 -15.16 8.93 4.21
C SER A 88 -15.89 7.85 5.01
N GLY A 89 -17.12 8.08 5.45
CA GLY A 89 -17.93 7.09 6.18
C GLY A 89 -18.30 5.88 5.31
N GLU A 90 -18.79 6.13 4.09
CA GLU A 90 -19.12 5.06 3.15
C GLU A 90 -17.87 4.31 2.69
N TRP A 91 -16.76 5.02 2.48
CA TRP A 91 -15.47 4.41 2.18
C TRP A 91 -15.00 3.46 3.29
N ALA A 92 -15.09 3.89 4.55
CA ALA A 92 -14.72 3.07 5.69
C ALA A 92 -15.56 1.80 5.80
N TYR A 93 -16.85 1.90 5.45
CA TYR A 93 -17.77 0.77 5.46
C TYR A 93 -17.57 -0.19 4.28
N THR A 94 -17.35 0.33 3.06
CA THR A 94 -17.36 -0.49 1.83
C THR A 94 -15.98 -0.99 1.43
N ILE A 95 -14.93 -0.22 1.70
CA ILE A 95 -13.55 -0.49 1.27
C ILE A 95 -12.63 -0.71 2.47
N GLY A 96 -12.78 0.08 3.53
CA GLY A 96 -12.19 -0.14 4.84
C GLY A 96 -10.66 -0.04 4.91
N ILE A 97 -10.01 0.67 3.97
CA ILE A 97 -8.57 0.96 4.00
C ILE A 97 -8.32 2.45 4.18
N PRO A 98 -7.27 2.86 4.92
CA PRO A 98 -6.87 4.25 4.98
C PRO A 98 -6.63 4.81 3.58
N ALA A 99 -7.26 5.94 3.23
CA ALA A 99 -7.09 6.55 1.93
C ALA A 99 -7.13 8.08 1.98
N LYS A 100 -6.55 8.72 0.97
CA LYS A 100 -6.60 10.17 0.78
C LYS A 100 -6.93 10.50 -0.66
N SER A 101 -7.99 11.26 -0.83
CA SER A 101 -8.45 11.81 -2.11
C SER A 101 -7.90 13.21 -2.33
N GLY A 102 -7.67 13.55 -3.60
CA GLY A 102 -7.28 14.88 -4.06
C GLY A 102 -8.17 15.35 -5.21
N VAL A 103 -8.46 16.65 -5.24
CA VAL A 103 -9.29 17.27 -6.29
C VAL A 103 -8.70 17.18 -7.70
N SER A 104 -7.44 16.79 -7.83
CA SER A 104 -6.83 16.46 -9.12
C SER A 104 -7.32 15.14 -9.72
N GLY A 105 -8.04 14.32 -8.93
CA GLY A 105 -8.50 12.99 -9.32
C GLY A 105 -7.58 11.86 -8.86
N ILE A 106 -6.67 12.14 -7.91
CA ILE A 106 -5.83 11.12 -7.28
C ILE A 106 -6.53 10.51 -6.07
N ILE A 107 -6.37 9.21 -5.85
CA ILE A 107 -6.66 8.52 -4.60
C ILE A 107 -5.43 7.70 -4.22
N MET A 108 -4.90 7.92 -3.02
CA MET A 108 -3.88 7.09 -2.41
C MET A 108 -4.52 6.21 -1.35
N GLY A 109 -4.45 4.89 -1.51
CA GLY A 109 -4.90 3.89 -0.54
C GLY A 109 -3.70 3.21 0.11
N ILE A 110 -3.77 2.98 1.42
CA ILE A 110 -2.69 2.39 2.19
C ILE A 110 -3.16 1.08 2.81
N ILE A 111 -2.53 -0.01 2.44
CA ILE A 111 -2.74 -1.31 3.10
C ILE A 111 -1.52 -1.55 3.98
N PRO A 112 -1.61 -1.29 5.31
CA PRO A 112 -0.47 -1.36 6.21
C PRO A 112 0.22 -2.73 6.16
N ASN A 113 1.55 -2.72 6.10
CA ASN A 113 2.42 -3.89 5.98
C ASN A 113 2.23 -4.73 4.70
N VAL A 114 1.48 -4.22 3.71
CA VAL A 114 1.23 -4.91 2.44
C VAL A 114 1.69 -4.07 1.27
N MET A 115 0.98 -2.98 0.99
CA MET A 115 1.30 -2.11 -0.14
C MET A 115 0.67 -0.72 -0.01
N GLY A 116 1.24 0.25 -0.76
CA GLY A 116 0.60 1.52 -1.08
C GLY A 116 0.11 1.50 -2.52
N VAL A 117 -1.07 2.05 -2.75
CA VAL A 117 -1.71 2.12 -4.07
C VAL A 117 -2.04 3.57 -4.39
N ALA A 118 -1.68 4.03 -5.58
CA ALA A 118 -2.06 5.35 -6.09
C ALA A 118 -2.80 5.20 -7.42
N VAL A 119 -3.99 5.75 -7.49
CA VAL A 119 -4.83 5.75 -8.69
C VAL A 119 -5.08 7.20 -9.12
N PHE A 120 -4.88 7.49 -10.38
CA PHE A 120 -5.15 8.82 -10.94
C PHE A 120 -6.19 8.72 -12.05
N SER A 121 -7.32 9.42 -11.87
CA SER A 121 -8.34 9.61 -12.90
C SER A 121 -9.10 10.91 -12.62
N PRO A 122 -8.98 11.93 -13.48
CA PRO A 122 -9.41 13.30 -13.19
C PRO A 122 -10.91 13.53 -13.14
N LYS A 123 -11.75 12.59 -13.62
CA LYS A 123 -13.21 12.74 -13.53
C LYS A 123 -13.69 12.50 -12.11
N LEU A 124 -14.18 13.56 -11.45
CA LEU A 124 -14.69 13.51 -10.08
C LEU A 124 -16.18 13.21 -10.05
N ASP A 125 -16.62 12.64 -8.93
CA ASP A 125 -18.04 12.54 -8.57
C ASP A 125 -18.55 13.83 -7.87
N GLU A 126 -19.79 13.83 -7.44
CA GLU A 126 -20.42 14.98 -6.77
C GLU A 126 -19.80 15.30 -5.40
N LEU A 127 -19.11 14.32 -4.78
CA LEU A 127 -18.41 14.47 -3.50
C LEU A 127 -16.92 14.83 -3.68
N GLY A 128 -16.47 15.07 -4.91
CA GLY A 128 -15.11 15.52 -5.22
C GLY A 128 -14.07 14.42 -5.28
N ASN A 129 -14.47 13.16 -5.36
CA ASN A 129 -13.56 12.01 -5.47
C ASN A 129 -13.51 11.46 -6.89
N SER A 130 -12.38 10.86 -7.27
CA SER A 130 -12.25 10.16 -8.54
C SER A 130 -13.25 9.01 -8.64
N SER A 131 -14.23 9.11 -9.55
CA SER A 131 -15.26 8.10 -9.75
C SER A 131 -14.66 6.73 -10.12
N ARG A 132 -13.68 6.72 -11.04
CA ARG A 132 -12.98 5.50 -11.46
C ARG A 132 -12.04 4.99 -10.37
N GLY A 133 -11.43 5.89 -9.60
CA GLY A 133 -10.60 5.54 -8.47
C GLY A 133 -11.38 4.81 -7.38
N ILE A 134 -12.57 5.30 -7.02
CA ILE A 134 -13.47 4.61 -6.09
C ILE A 134 -13.85 3.23 -6.63
N GLN A 135 -14.24 3.14 -7.90
CA GLN A 135 -14.61 1.85 -8.50
C GLN A 135 -13.43 0.87 -8.49
N PHE A 136 -12.23 1.33 -8.80
CA PHE A 136 -11.03 0.50 -8.72
C PHE A 136 -10.84 -0.10 -7.32
N PHE A 137 -10.94 0.70 -6.26
CA PHE A 137 -10.79 0.20 -4.90
C PHE A 137 -11.93 -0.72 -4.48
N LYS A 138 -13.17 -0.49 -4.94
CA LYS A 138 -14.30 -1.41 -4.74
C LYS A 138 -14.02 -2.78 -5.38
N GLU A 139 -13.48 -2.83 -6.60
CA GLU A 139 -13.13 -4.10 -7.25
C GLU A 139 -11.90 -4.76 -6.59
N LEU A 140 -10.91 -3.97 -6.18
CA LEU A 140 -9.72 -4.48 -5.49
C LEU A 140 -10.09 -5.22 -4.20
N THR A 141 -10.99 -4.65 -3.39
CA THR A 141 -11.41 -5.25 -2.11
C THR A 141 -12.37 -6.43 -2.27
N LYS A 142 -13.00 -6.61 -3.43
CA LYS A 142 -13.73 -7.85 -3.75
C LYS A 142 -12.79 -9.03 -4.01
N ILE A 143 -11.62 -8.75 -4.61
CA ILE A 143 -10.64 -9.78 -4.96
C ILE A 143 -9.74 -10.12 -3.77
N TYR A 144 -9.36 -9.10 -2.98
CA TYR A 144 -8.42 -9.23 -1.88
C TYR A 144 -9.05 -8.76 -0.56
N PRO A 145 -8.90 -9.52 0.54
CA PRO A 145 -9.46 -9.19 1.84
C PRO A 145 -8.65 -8.07 2.51
N PHE A 146 -8.71 -6.86 1.97
CA PHE A 146 -7.98 -5.70 2.46
C PHE A 146 -8.78 -4.83 3.43
N HIS A 147 -10.06 -5.07 3.57
CA HIS A 147 -10.87 -4.35 4.54
C HIS A 147 -10.34 -4.59 5.96
N ILE A 148 -10.35 -3.55 6.79
CA ILE A 148 -9.78 -3.60 8.16
C ILE A 148 -10.37 -4.75 9.02
N TYR A 149 -11.60 -5.15 8.74
CA TYR A 149 -12.31 -6.21 9.47
C TYR A 149 -12.36 -7.56 8.77
N ASP A 150 -11.77 -7.72 7.59
CA ASP A 150 -11.79 -9.00 6.85
C ASP A 150 -11.15 -10.16 7.62
N ASN A 151 -10.17 -9.87 8.49
CA ASN A 151 -9.56 -10.88 9.34
C ASN A 151 -10.53 -11.55 10.34
N ILE A 152 -11.68 -10.93 10.62
CA ILE A 152 -12.71 -11.49 11.49
C ILE A 152 -13.47 -12.59 10.73
N LEU A 153 -13.67 -12.40 9.43
CA LEU A 153 -14.42 -13.33 8.56
C LEU A 153 -13.55 -14.50 8.09
N SER A 154 -12.25 -14.31 7.93
CA SER A 154 -11.32 -15.29 7.34
C SER A 154 -11.18 -16.60 8.13
N LYS A 155 -11.62 -16.66 9.39
CA LYS A 155 -11.58 -17.89 10.21
C LYS A 155 -12.72 -18.88 9.90
N GLN A 156 -13.77 -18.48 9.21
CA GLN A 156 -14.95 -19.31 8.94
C GLN A 156 -15.12 -19.76 7.48
N ASP A 157 -14.59 -19.02 6.50
CA ASP A 157 -14.96 -19.20 5.09
C ASP A 157 -13.81 -19.54 4.12
N ASN A 158 -12.67 -20.07 4.59
CA ASN A 158 -11.47 -20.32 3.75
C ASN A 158 -10.99 -19.08 2.95
N ILE A 159 -11.33 -17.88 3.38
CA ILE A 159 -10.85 -16.64 2.78
C ILE A 159 -9.38 -16.46 3.18
N VAL A 160 -8.51 -16.36 2.19
CA VAL A 160 -7.07 -16.14 2.36
C VAL A 160 -6.84 -14.85 3.15
N SER A 161 -6.20 -14.93 4.33
CA SER A 161 -5.94 -13.76 5.17
C SER A 161 -4.94 -12.79 4.50
N LYS A 162 -4.93 -11.51 4.93
CA LYS A 162 -3.89 -10.55 4.49
C LYS A 162 -2.48 -11.09 4.68
N ASN A 163 -2.23 -11.72 5.83
CA ASN A 163 -0.93 -12.30 6.13
C ASN A 163 -0.59 -13.47 5.19
N ASP A 164 -1.59 -14.25 4.80
CA ASP A 164 -1.39 -15.37 3.86
C ASP A 164 -1.10 -14.86 2.45
N ILE A 165 -1.75 -13.78 2.01
CA ILE A 165 -1.44 -13.14 0.72
C ILE A 165 -0.01 -12.62 0.72
N VAL A 166 0.38 -11.86 1.75
CA VAL A 166 1.74 -11.30 1.85
C VAL A 166 2.77 -12.42 1.94
N ASN A 167 2.53 -13.41 2.82
CA ASN A 167 3.43 -14.55 2.98
C ASN A 167 3.51 -15.37 1.70
N ASN A 168 2.40 -15.58 0.99
CA ASN A 168 2.39 -16.32 -0.27
C ASN A 168 3.18 -15.59 -1.36
N HIS A 169 2.95 -14.30 -1.58
CA HIS A 169 3.74 -13.52 -2.54
C HIS A 169 5.22 -13.45 -2.17
N TYR A 170 5.54 -13.24 -0.89
CA TYR A 170 6.91 -13.26 -0.41
C TYR A 170 7.56 -14.64 -0.61
N ASN A 171 6.84 -15.71 -0.32
CA ASN A 171 7.32 -17.08 -0.48
C ASN A 171 7.52 -17.44 -1.95
N ILE A 172 6.62 -17.02 -2.85
CA ILE A 172 6.78 -17.20 -4.31
C ILE A 172 8.01 -16.43 -4.80
N TYR A 173 8.16 -15.16 -4.42
CA TYR A 173 9.34 -14.37 -4.78
C TYR A 173 10.63 -15.02 -4.26
N SER A 174 10.64 -15.46 -3.00
CA SER A 174 11.80 -16.15 -2.40
C SER A 174 12.12 -17.46 -3.11
N LEU A 175 11.11 -18.23 -3.55
CA LEU A 175 11.28 -19.44 -4.34
C LEU A 175 11.97 -19.15 -5.68
N LEU A 176 11.51 -18.12 -6.38
CA LEU A 176 12.06 -17.73 -7.68
C LEU A 176 13.50 -17.21 -7.57
N VAL A 177 13.78 -16.39 -6.55
CA VAL A 177 15.15 -15.92 -6.24
C VAL A 177 16.05 -17.08 -5.86
N ALA A 178 15.62 -17.99 -4.99
CA ALA A 178 16.39 -19.17 -4.63
C ALA A 178 16.71 -20.05 -5.83
N ALA A 179 15.76 -20.21 -6.75
CA ALA A 179 15.97 -20.98 -7.98
C ALA A 179 16.96 -20.29 -8.93
N SER A 180 16.89 -18.97 -9.08
CA SER A 180 17.83 -18.22 -9.93
C SER A 180 19.24 -18.12 -9.34
N SER A 181 19.39 -18.23 -8.03
CA SER A 181 20.69 -18.22 -7.34
C SER A 181 21.26 -19.61 -7.06
N GLY A 182 20.53 -20.68 -7.37
CA GLY A 182 20.97 -22.06 -7.13
C GLY A 182 20.90 -22.50 -5.66
N ASP A 183 20.17 -21.77 -4.80
CA ASP A 183 20.03 -22.07 -3.38
C ASP A 183 18.97 -23.16 -3.14
N LEU A 184 19.42 -24.41 -3.25
CA LEU A 184 18.60 -25.60 -3.04
C LEU A 184 18.05 -25.67 -1.60
N ASN A 185 18.82 -25.22 -0.59
CA ASN A 185 18.40 -25.30 0.80
C ASN A 185 17.18 -24.42 1.06
N SER A 186 17.18 -23.20 0.54
CA SER A 186 16.03 -22.29 0.63
C SER A 186 14.79 -22.87 -0.08
N ILE A 187 14.94 -23.55 -1.21
CA ILE A 187 13.84 -24.20 -1.91
C ILE A 187 13.23 -25.33 -1.05
N ILE A 188 14.06 -26.16 -0.41
CA ILE A 188 13.59 -27.23 0.49
C ILE A 188 12.83 -26.65 1.69
N ILE A 189 13.33 -25.56 2.27
CA ILE A 189 12.62 -24.87 3.36
C ILE A 189 11.28 -24.33 2.90
N LEU A 190 11.21 -23.72 1.72
CA LEU A 190 9.96 -23.17 1.16
C LEU A 190 8.95 -24.29 0.85
N GLU A 191 9.40 -25.42 0.32
CA GLU A 191 8.55 -26.59 0.11
C GLU A 191 7.99 -27.12 1.44
N SER A 192 8.79 -27.17 2.52
CA SER A 192 8.31 -27.58 3.83
C SER A 192 7.23 -26.65 4.40
N LYS A 193 7.18 -25.40 3.94
CA LYS A 193 6.13 -24.41 4.23
C LYS A 193 4.93 -24.49 3.27
N MET A 194 4.83 -25.56 2.49
CA MET A 194 3.74 -25.80 1.53
C MET A 194 3.67 -24.78 0.40
N VAL A 195 4.78 -24.15 0.03
CA VAL A 195 4.83 -23.27 -1.14
C VAL A 195 4.70 -24.11 -2.41
N ASP A 196 3.80 -23.70 -3.30
CA ASP A 196 3.65 -24.39 -4.59
C ASP A 196 4.86 -24.12 -5.48
N LEU A 197 5.64 -25.19 -5.77
CA LEU A 197 6.83 -25.13 -6.60
C LEU A 197 6.56 -24.81 -8.09
N ASN A 198 5.29 -24.85 -8.52
CA ASN A 198 4.85 -24.43 -9.84
C ASN A 198 4.46 -22.96 -9.91
N SER A 199 4.57 -22.23 -8.81
CA SER A 199 4.30 -20.79 -8.80
C SER A 199 5.20 -20.06 -9.79
N PHE A 200 4.67 -18.97 -10.37
CA PHE A 200 5.34 -18.21 -11.43
C PHE A 200 5.30 -16.71 -11.17
N ASP A 201 6.22 -15.98 -11.81
CA ASP A 201 6.23 -14.52 -11.82
C ASP A 201 5.24 -13.92 -12.84
N TYR A 202 5.24 -12.59 -12.97
CA TYR A 202 4.39 -11.89 -13.95
C TYR A 202 4.71 -12.23 -15.42
N ASP A 203 5.94 -12.70 -15.70
CA ASP A 203 6.37 -13.21 -17.02
C ASP A 203 6.03 -14.70 -17.22
N LYS A 204 5.31 -15.32 -16.28
CA LYS A 204 4.99 -16.75 -16.27
C LYS A 204 6.19 -17.66 -16.10
N ARG A 205 7.34 -17.16 -15.61
CA ARG A 205 8.52 -17.98 -15.36
C ARG A 205 8.39 -18.67 -14.01
N THR A 206 8.56 -19.99 -13.98
CA THR A 206 8.59 -20.81 -12.76
C THR A 206 10.02 -20.96 -12.23
N ALA A 207 10.15 -21.49 -11.01
CA ALA A 207 11.44 -21.83 -10.44
C ALA A 207 12.29 -22.72 -11.36
N LEU A 208 11.66 -23.68 -12.06
CA LEU A 208 12.35 -24.54 -13.02
C LEU A 208 12.89 -23.74 -14.21
N HIS A 209 12.12 -22.80 -14.75
CA HIS A 209 12.58 -21.93 -15.85
C HIS A 209 13.82 -21.13 -15.45
N LEU A 210 13.80 -20.52 -14.27
CA LEU A 210 14.92 -19.71 -13.76
C LEU A 210 16.15 -20.55 -13.47
N ALA A 211 15.99 -21.71 -12.82
CA ALA A 211 17.09 -22.62 -12.57
C ALA A 211 17.74 -23.13 -13.87
N CYS A 212 16.92 -23.39 -14.91
CA CYS A 212 17.44 -23.79 -16.22
C CYS A 212 18.18 -22.65 -16.93
N SER A 213 17.68 -21.43 -16.89
CA SER A 213 18.34 -20.29 -17.54
C SER A 213 19.68 -19.96 -16.92
N GLU A 214 19.81 -20.13 -15.61
CA GLU A 214 21.05 -19.88 -14.85
C GLU A 214 21.97 -21.10 -14.72
N GLY A 215 21.53 -22.29 -15.18
CA GLY A 215 22.32 -23.52 -15.23
C GLY A 215 22.52 -24.22 -13.87
N HIS A 216 21.60 -24.05 -12.92
CA HIS A 216 21.70 -24.66 -11.60
C HIS A 216 21.19 -26.09 -11.56
N ILE A 217 22.06 -27.05 -11.97
CA ILE A 217 21.74 -28.49 -12.16
C ILE A 217 21.14 -29.12 -10.90
N ASN A 218 21.70 -28.83 -9.72
CA ASN A 218 21.23 -29.35 -8.43
C ASN A 218 19.76 -28.97 -8.14
N VAL A 219 19.37 -27.74 -8.46
CA VAL A 219 17.98 -27.23 -8.32
C VAL A 219 17.08 -27.88 -9.36
N ILE A 220 17.54 -27.96 -10.62
CA ILE A 220 16.79 -28.58 -11.71
C ILE A 220 16.45 -30.05 -11.37
N GLU A 221 17.45 -30.85 -10.97
CA GLU A 221 17.24 -32.25 -10.60
C GLU A 221 16.26 -32.39 -9.44
N TYR A 222 16.37 -31.54 -8.44
CA TYR A 222 15.45 -31.53 -7.30
C TYR A 222 14.02 -31.23 -7.72
N LEU A 223 13.80 -30.15 -8.48
CA LEU A 223 12.48 -29.75 -8.95
C LEU A 223 11.85 -30.85 -9.84
N LEU A 224 12.62 -31.45 -10.75
CA LEU A 224 12.15 -32.53 -11.60
C LEU A 224 11.79 -33.79 -10.80
N LYS A 225 12.51 -34.10 -9.73
CA LYS A 225 12.20 -35.20 -8.81
C LYS A 225 10.89 -34.96 -8.07
N LYS A 226 10.54 -33.70 -7.78
CA LYS A 226 9.28 -33.28 -7.16
C LYS A 226 8.09 -33.22 -8.15
N LYS A 227 8.30 -33.61 -9.43
CA LYS A 227 7.29 -33.66 -10.50
C LYS A 227 6.65 -32.31 -10.81
N VAL A 228 7.42 -31.22 -10.71
CA VAL A 228 6.97 -29.91 -11.19
C VAL A 228 6.61 -29.98 -12.68
N ASP A 229 5.66 -29.16 -13.10
CA ASP A 229 5.25 -29.09 -14.49
C ASP A 229 6.42 -28.65 -15.40
N LYS A 230 6.81 -29.54 -16.30
CA LYS A 230 7.91 -29.30 -17.27
C LYS A 230 7.46 -28.47 -18.47
N ASN A 231 6.17 -28.39 -18.68
CA ASN A 231 5.54 -27.81 -19.87
C ASN A 231 4.62 -26.64 -19.51
N GLY A 232 4.91 -25.93 -18.43
CA GLY A 232 4.10 -24.79 -18.02
C GLY A 232 3.71 -23.96 -19.23
N LYS A 233 2.50 -24.16 -19.74
CA LYS A 233 2.00 -23.43 -20.92
C LYS A 233 1.69 -22.01 -20.53
N PHE A 234 2.36 -21.10 -21.20
CA PHE A 234 2.18 -19.66 -21.15
C PHE A 234 0.82 -19.25 -21.71
#